data_2b2f38329fcd71027b5c00539e02d7e5
#
_entry.id   2b2f38329fcd71027b5c00539e02d7e5
#
_cell.length_a   1.000
_cell.length_b   1.000
_cell.length_c   1.000
_cell.angle_alpha   90.00
_cell.angle_beta   90.00
_cell.angle_gamma   90.00
#
_symmetry.space_group_name_H-M   'P 1'
#
loop_
_entity.id
_entity.type
_entity.pdbx_description
1 polymer ?
#
loop_
_entity_poly.entity_id
_entity_poly.type
_entity_poly.pdbx_seq_one_letter_code
_entity_poly.pdbx_strand_id
1 'polypeptide(L)'
;MSRLAAIISAVVICLIVSLGWLASHYHDNATEFKRQRDKATEQLSLANDTIADMQTRQRDVAALDAKYTKELDDANAENNRLRADVVAGKRRLQIAATCSKDETTGSSGLVDGSSPRLTADAELNYWRLRDGIAAVTKQLTGLQEYVRTQCLK
;
A
#
# COMPACT_ATOMS: atom_id res chain seq x y z
N MET A 1 -81.73 17.12 -34.56
CA MET A 1 -80.63 17.86 -33.91
C MET A 1 -79.92 17.04 -32.86
N SER A 2 -80.52 16.04 -32.20
CA SER A 2 -79.94 15.26 -31.14
C SER A 2 -78.76 14.33 -31.60
N ARG A 3 -78.80 13.76 -32.76
CA ARG A 3 -77.76 12.84 -33.30
C ARG A 3 -76.44 13.58 -33.61
N LEU A 4 -76.56 14.76 -34.21
CA LEU A 4 -75.38 15.59 -34.50
C LEU A 4 -74.69 16.09 -33.18
N ALA A 5 -75.45 16.48 -32.19
CA ALA A 5 -74.88 16.87 -30.85
C ALA A 5 -74.21 15.70 -30.18
N ALA A 6 -74.74 14.47 -30.26
CA ALA A 6 -74.14 13.27 -29.72
C ALA A 6 -72.79 12.90 -30.39
N ILE A 7 -72.67 13.06 -31.68
CA ILE A 7 -71.43 12.83 -32.44
C ILE A 7 -70.35 13.86 -32.05
N ILE A 8 -70.74 15.12 -31.98
CA ILE A 8 -69.80 16.20 -31.57
C ILE A 8 -69.27 15.98 -30.12
N SER A 9 -70.15 15.60 -29.21
CA SER A 9 -69.73 15.31 -27.84
C SER A 9 -68.80 14.10 -27.77
N ALA A 10 -69.05 13.05 -28.52
CA ALA A 10 -68.16 11.86 -28.58
C ALA A 10 -66.77 12.23 -29.13
N VAL A 11 -66.70 13.01 -30.19
CA VAL A 11 -65.43 13.49 -30.75
C VAL A 11 -64.63 14.35 -29.75
N VAL A 12 -65.29 15.23 -29.06
CA VAL A 12 -64.64 16.09 -28.03
C VAL A 12 -64.10 15.25 -26.88
N ILE A 13 -64.85 14.24 -26.42
CA ILE A 13 -64.39 13.36 -25.36
C ILE A 13 -63.16 12.52 -25.84
N CYS A 14 -63.16 11.99 -27.05
CA CYS A 14 -62.04 11.28 -27.63
C CYS A 14 -60.79 12.17 -27.74
N LEU A 15 -60.92 13.43 -28.11
CA LEU A 15 -59.83 14.40 -28.15
C LEU A 15 -59.25 14.68 -26.76
N ILE A 16 -60.11 14.87 -25.77
CA ILE A 16 -59.65 15.12 -24.38
C ILE A 16 -58.89 13.91 -23.83
N VAL A 17 -59.40 12.70 -24.04
CA VAL A 17 -58.75 11.45 -23.60
C VAL A 17 -57.43 11.24 -24.31
N SER A 18 -57.36 11.47 -25.61
CA SER A 18 -56.09 11.31 -26.37
C SER A 18 -55.05 12.34 -25.98
N LEU A 19 -55.43 13.59 -25.72
CA LEU A 19 -54.54 14.65 -25.23
C LEU A 19 -54.07 14.36 -23.81
N GLY A 20 -54.95 13.88 -22.93
CA GLY A 20 -54.57 13.46 -21.58
C GLY A 20 -53.59 12.32 -21.57
N TRP A 21 -53.80 11.29 -22.38
CA TRP A 21 -52.87 10.16 -22.53
C TRP A 21 -51.50 10.62 -23.07
N LEU A 22 -51.50 11.48 -24.09
CA LEU A 22 -50.27 12.03 -24.65
C LEU A 22 -49.49 12.84 -23.65
N ALA A 23 -50.17 13.71 -22.88
CA ALA A 23 -49.55 14.52 -21.83
C ALA A 23 -48.92 13.65 -20.71
N SER A 24 -49.62 12.59 -20.28
CA SER A 24 -49.13 11.62 -19.32
C SER A 24 -47.88 10.91 -19.83
N HIS A 25 -47.92 10.43 -21.08
CA HIS A 25 -46.81 9.73 -21.73
C HIS A 25 -45.54 10.64 -21.83
N TYR A 26 -45.70 11.90 -22.17
CA TYR A 26 -44.57 12.84 -22.20
C TYR A 26 -44.05 13.18 -20.82
N HIS A 27 -44.94 13.29 -19.83
CA HIS A 27 -44.55 13.54 -18.46
C HIS A 27 -43.73 12.38 -17.88
N ASP A 28 -44.18 11.14 -18.09
CA ASP A 28 -43.49 9.94 -17.62
C ASP A 28 -42.12 9.79 -18.30
N ASN A 29 -42.02 10.01 -19.58
CA ASN A 29 -40.73 10.02 -20.29
C ASN A 29 -39.80 11.12 -19.75
N ALA A 30 -40.28 12.33 -19.49
CA ALA A 30 -39.49 13.42 -19.00
C ALA A 30 -38.95 13.14 -17.56
N THR A 31 -39.76 12.53 -16.71
CA THR A 31 -39.35 12.12 -15.36
C THR A 31 -38.33 10.99 -15.41
N GLU A 32 -38.49 10.01 -16.27
CA GLU A 32 -37.54 8.91 -16.44
C GLU A 32 -36.18 9.41 -16.98
N PHE A 33 -36.17 10.32 -17.96
CA PHE A 33 -34.93 10.94 -18.43
C PHE A 33 -34.22 11.75 -17.33
N LYS A 34 -34.98 12.49 -16.49
CA LYS A 34 -34.39 13.16 -15.34
C LYS A 34 -33.74 12.17 -14.39
N ARG A 35 -34.44 11.10 -14.04
CA ARG A 35 -33.95 10.04 -13.14
C ARG A 35 -32.68 9.37 -13.68
N GLN A 36 -32.65 9.07 -14.99
CA GLN A 36 -31.48 8.49 -15.64
C GLN A 36 -30.28 9.44 -15.62
N ARG A 37 -30.51 10.71 -15.95
CA ARG A 37 -29.47 11.75 -15.88
C ARG A 37 -28.93 11.92 -14.46
N ASP A 38 -29.80 11.97 -13.47
CA ASP A 38 -29.41 12.19 -12.08
C ASP A 38 -28.59 10.96 -11.57
N LYS A 39 -29.00 9.73 -11.90
CA LYS A 39 -28.20 8.51 -11.65
C LYS A 39 -26.85 8.53 -12.34
N ALA A 40 -26.80 8.93 -13.62
CA ALA A 40 -25.54 9.01 -14.35
C ALA A 40 -24.60 10.07 -13.74
N THR A 41 -25.16 11.22 -13.29
CA THR A 41 -24.38 12.26 -12.63
C THR A 41 -23.84 11.78 -11.28
N GLU A 42 -24.65 11.08 -10.50
CA GLU A 42 -24.24 10.47 -9.22
C GLU A 42 -23.12 9.43 -9.44
N GLN A 43 -23.28 8.54 -10.42
CA GLN A 43 -22.25 7.56 -10.76
C GLN A 43 -20.95 8.23 -11.23
N LEU A 44 -21.03 9.31 -11.99
CA LEU A 44 -19.86 10.06 -12.42
C LEU A 44 -19.14 10.73 -11.23
N SER A 45 -19.91 11.28 -10.29
CA SER A 45 -19.35 11.84 -9.05
C SER A 45 -18.61 10.77 -8.24
N LEU A 46 -19.26 9.63 -7.98
CA LEU A 46 -18.65 8.51 -7.27
C LEU A 46 -17.39 7.97 -7.97
N ALA A 47 -17.42 7.90 -9.31
CA ALA A 47 -16.25 7.49 -10.07
C ALA A 47 -15.09 8.49 -9.94
N ASN A 48 -15.39 9.79 -10.02
CA ASN A 48 -14.37 10.84 -9.83
C ASN A 48 -13.79 10.82 -8.41
N ASP A 49 -14.62 10.66 -7.39
CA ASP A 49 -14.18 10.56 -6.00
C ASP A 49 -13.29 9.32 -5.79
N THR A 50 -13.66 8.19 -6.39
CA THR A 50 -12.86 6.97 -6.37
C THR A 50 -11.50 7.16 -7.06
N ILE A 51 -11.47 7.82 -8.22
CA ILE A 51 -10.23 8.13 -8.93
C ILE A 51 -9.33 9.05 -8.09
N ALA A 52 -9.89 10.08 -7.46
CA ALA A 52 -9.16 10.98 -6.60
C ALA A 52 -8.56 10.27 -5.37
N ASP A 53 -9.32 9.38 -4.73
CA ASP A 53 -8.84 8.55 -3.61
C ASP A 53 -7.72 7.60 -4.08
N MET A 54 -7.90 6.92 -5.21
CA MET A 54 -6.88 6.04 -5.79
C MET A 54 -5.58 6.79 -6.11
N GLN A 55 -5.67 7.99 -6.69
CA GLN A 55 -4.49 8.81 -6.98
C GLN A 55 -3.77 9.27 -5.72
N THR A 56 -4.51 9.56 -4.67
CA THR A 56 -3.94 9.92 -3.37
C THR A 56 -3.22 8.72 -2.76
N ARG A 57 -3.87 7.54 -2.73
CA ARG A 57 -3.25 6.30 -2.26
C ARG A 57 -2.00 5.92 -3.05
N GLN A 58 -2.01 6.07 -4.37
CA GLN A 58 -0.83 5.81 -5.19
C GLN A 58 0.35 6.72 -4.82
N ARG A 59 0.09 8.01 -4.58
CA ARG A 59 1.14 8.95 -4.14
C ARG A 59 1.68 8.60 -2.75
N ASP A 60 0.79 8.26 -1.83
CA ASP A 60 1.17 7.88 -0.46
C ASP A 60 2.02 6.59 -0.47
N VAL A 61 1.61 5.59 -1.25
CA VAL A 61 2.37 4.33 -1.40
C VAL A 61 3.72 4.57 -2.06
N ALA A 62 3.79 5.39 -3.11
CA ALA A 62 5.06 5.72 -3.76
C ALA A 62 6.02 6.49 -2.82
N ALA A 63 5.48 7.40 -2.00
CA ALA A 63 6.28 8.12 -1.00
C ALA A 63 6.80 7.17 0.10
N LEU A 64 5.96 6.22 0.53
CA LEU A 64 6.31 5.21 1.51
C LEU A 64 7.42 4.28 0.97
N ASP A 65 7.28 3.80 -0.26
CA ASP A 65 8.26 2.95 -0.94
C ASP A 65 9.61 3.68 -1.08
N ALA A 66 9.61 4.91 -1.57
CA ALA A 66 10.82 5.72 -1.68
C ALA A 66 11.52 5.92 -0.33
N LYS A 67 10.76 6.15 0.74
CA LYS A 67 11.29 6.29 2.11
C LYS A 67 12.01 5.02 2.55
N TYR A 68 11.34 3.86 2.49
CA TYR A 68 11.90 2.62 3.00
C TYR A 68 13.01 2.04 2.12
N THR A 69 12.95 2.25 0.80
CA THR A 69 14.06 1.93 -0.11
C THR A 69 15.30 2.72 0.27
N LYS A 70 15.17 4.03 0.48
CA LYS A 70 16.28 4.88 0.91
C LYS A 70 16.84 4.45 2.28
N GLU A 71 15.96 4.17 3.25
CA GLU A 71 16.41 3.71 4.58
C GLU A 71 17.13 2.35 4.52
N LEU A 72 16.75 1.47 3.59
CA LEU A 72 17.44 0.21 3.37
C LEU A 72 18.82 0.44 2.73
N ASP A 73 18.89 1.32 1.74
CA ASP A 73 20.16 1.69 1.09
C ASP A 73 21.14 2.32 2.10
N ASP A 74 20.65 3.22 2.95
CA ASP A 74 21.44 3.84 4.01
C ASP A 74 21.95 2.78 5.03
N ALA A 75 21.12 1.82 5.41
CA ALA A 75 21.50 0.71 6.29
C ALA A 75 22.55 -0.21 5.65
N ASN A 76 22.41 -0.51 4.37
CA ASN A 76 23.36 -1.31 3.60
C ASN A 76 24.72 -0.57 3.46
N ALA A 77 24.68 0.72 3.17
CA ALA A 77 25.89 1.55 3.11
C ALA A 77 26.64 1.57 4.44
N GLU A 78 25.93 1.71 5.56
CA GLU A 78 26.54 1.67 6.90
C GLU A 78 27.11 0.28 7.22
N ASN A 79 26.42 -0.81 6.85
CA ASN A 79 26.94 -2.17 7.03
C ASN A 79 28.21 -2.38 6.20
N ASN A 80 28.26 -1.90 4.96
CA ASN A 80 29.45 -1.98 4.12
C ASN A 80 30.61 -1.17 4.69
N ARG A 81 30.34 0.02 5.25
CA ARG A 81 31.35 0.84 5.95
C ARG A 81 31.91 0.12 7.16
N LEU A 82 31.03 -0.45 8.00
CA LEU A 82 31.44 -1.21 9.18
C LEU A 82 32.28 -2.42 8.82
N ARG A 83 31.90 -3.15 7.74
CA ARG A 83 32.68 -4.27 7.23
C ARG A 83 34.07 -3.82 6.78
N ALA A 84 34.16 -2.73 6.02
CA ALA A 84 35.44 -2.17 5.61
C ALA A 84 36.32 -1.74 6.81
N ASP A 85 35.74 -1.17 7.85
CA ASP A 85 36.46 -0.79 9.07
C ASP A 85 36.99 -2.02 9.84
N VAL A 86 36.24 -3.13 9.85
CA VAL A 86 36.70 -4.39 10.45
C VAL A 86 37.85 -4.99 9.64
N VAL A 87 37.70 -5.05 8.32
CA VAL A 87 38.78 -5.55 7.42
C VAL A 87 40.04 -4.70 7.53
N ALA A 88 39.90 -3.38 7.64
CA ALA A 88 41.03 -2.47 7.83
C ALA A 88 41.62 -2.51 9.27
N GLY A 89 41.08 -3.31 10.17
CA GLY A 89 41.54 -3.40 11.57
C GLY A 89 41.21 -2.20 12.43
N LYS A 90 40.45 -1.22 11.94
CA LYS A 90 40.03 -0.02 12.67
C LYS A 90 39.00 -0.36 13.77
N ARG A 91 38.21 -1.40 13.55
CA ARG A 91 37.21 -1.90 14.51
C ARG A 91 37.32 -3.40 14.64
N ARG A 92 36.91 -3.93 15.80
CA ARG A 92 36.86 -5.35 16.08
C ARG A 92 35.41 -5.76 16.34
N LEU A 93 35.02 -6.93 15.83
CA LEU A 93 33.72 -7.52 16.17
C LEU A 93 33.80 -7.99 17.63
N GLN A 94 32.93 -7.46 18.48
CA GLN A 94 32.76 -7.93 19.85
C GLN A 94 31.60 -8.95 19.86
N ILE A 95 31.97 -10.19 20.09
CA ILE A 95 31.00 -11.28 20.24
C ILE A 95 31.14 -11.76 21.69
N ALA A 96 30.02 -11.85 22.41
CA ALA A 96 29.98 -12.49 23.70
C ALA A 96 30.17 -14.03 23.49
N ALA A 97 31.39 -14.51 23.65
CA ALA A 97 31.71 -15.91 23.58
C ALA A 97 32.40 -16.33 24.87
N THR A 98 31.94 -17.42 25.48
CA THR A 98 32.63 -18.08 26.57
C THR A 98 33.48 -19.21 25.97
N CYS A 99 34.79 -19.14 26.15
CA CYS A 99 35.66 -20.29 25.90
C CYS A 99 35.39 -21.33 26.98
N SER A 100 34.98 -22.55 26.62
CA SER A 100 35.05 -23.68 27.52
C SER A 100 36.54 -23.86 27.90
N LYS A 101 36.83 -23.87 29.19
CA LYS A 101 38.15 -24.28 29.70
C LYS A 101 38.25 -25.78 29.43
N ASP A 102 38.85 -26.18 28.31
CA ASP A 102 39.38 -27.54 28.23
C ASP A 102 40.52 -27.63 29.22
N GLU A 103 40.26 -28.41 30.27
CA GLU A 103 41.28 -28.87 31.20
C GLU A 103 42.22 -29.84 30.49
N THR A 104 43.13 -29.34 29.69
CA THR A 104 44.31 -30.12 29.31
C THR A 104 45.53 -29.47 29.92
N THR A 105 45.94 -30.12 30.95
CA THR A 105 47.22 -29.99 31.66
C THR A 105 48.39 -29.88 30.71
N GLY A 106 49.20 -28.84 30.91
CA GLY A 106 50.62 -28.90 30.63
C GLY A 106 51.07 -28.20 29.37
N SER A 107 51.60 -27.09 29.59
CA SER A 107 52.79 -26.48 29.03
C SER A 107 52.65 -24.95 29.03
N SER A 108 53.47 -24.32 29.84
CA SER A 108 53.69 -22.87 29.85
C SER A 108 54.40 -22.45 28.55
N GLY A 109 53.63 -22.36 27.47
CA GLY A 109 54.00 -21.63 26.27
C GLY A 109 53.44 -20.25 26.38
N LEU A 110 54.25 -19.21 26.22
CA LEU A 110 53.79 -17.82 26.01
C LEU A 110 52.67 -17.84 24.97
N VAL A 111 51.46 -17.71 25.45
CA VAL A 111 50.32 -17.46 24.55
C VAL A 111 50.51 -16.05 24.04
N ASP A 112 50.99 -15.96 22.80
CA ASP A 112 50.99 -14.73 22.02
C ASP A 112 49.62 -14.07 22.19
N GLY A 113 49.57 -12.86 22.71
CA GLY A 113 48.38 -12.16 23.11
C GLY A 113 47.49 -11.75 21.92
N SER A 114 47.36 -12.63 20.94
CA SER A 114 46.39 -12.45 19.85
C SER A 114 44.99 -12.62 20.42
N SER A 115 44.31 -11.51 20.60
CA SER A 115 42.91 -11.50 20.93
C SER A 115 42.13 -12.42 19.98
N PRO A 116 41.24 -13.30 20.48
CA PRO A 116 40.51 -14.26 19.65
C PRO A 116 39.79 -13.56 18.50
N ARG A 117 40.06 -14.01 17.28
CA ARG A 117 39.41 -13.53 16.07
C ARG A 117 38.38 -14.55 15.63
N LEU A 118 37.29 -14.07 15.02
CA LEU A 118 36.37 -14.97 14.33
C LEU A 118 37.09 -15.68 13.15
N THR A 119 36.62 -16.88 12.86
CA THR A 119 36.99 -17.54 11.60
C THR A 119 36.38 -16.76 10.43
N ALA A 120 36.99 -16.81 9.26
CA ALA A 120 36.49 -16.12 8.06
C ALA A 120 35.02 -16.46 7.74
N ASP A 121 34.65 -17.74 7.94
CA ASP A 121 33.27 -18.21 7.72
C ASP A 121 32.29 -17.63 8.76
N ALA A 122 32.70 -17.54 10.02
CA ALA A 122 31.88 -16.97 11.07
C ALA A 122 31.69 -15.45 10.86
N GLU A 123 32.71 -14.76 10.38
CA GLU A 123 32.62 -13.34 10.01
C GLU A 123 31.69 -13.14 8.83
N LEU A 124 31.78 -13.97 7.78
CA LEU A 124 30.89 -13.93 6.62
C LEU A 124 29.42 -14.16 7.04
N ASN A 125 29.18 -15.16 7.88
CA ASN A 125 27.83 -15.45 8.38
C ASN A 125 27.28 -14.33 9.25
N TYR A 126 28.11 -13.70 10.08
CA TYR A 126 27.72 -12.54 10.87
C TYR A 126 27.21 -11.41 9.98
N TRP A 127 27.95 -11.06 8.92
CA TRP A 127 27.54 -9.99 8.00
C TRP A 127 26.27 -10.32 7.23
N ARG A 128 26.13 -11.58 6.78
CA ARG A 128 24.88 -12.05 6.11
C ARG A 128 23.67 -11.93 7.05
N LEU A 129 23.81 -12.35 8.29
CA LEU A 129 22.73 -12.24 9.28
C LEU A 129 22.38 -10.78 9.56
N ARG A 130 23.37 -9.92 9.69
CA ARG A 130 23.16 -8.49 9.96
C ARG A 130 22.43 -7.82 8.81
N ASP A 131 22.84 -8.08 7.57
CA ASP A 131 22.18 -7.56 6.37
C ASP A 131 20.74 -8.09 6.27
N GLY A 132 20.53 -9.37 6.53
CA GLY A 132 19.20 -9.99 6.54
C GLY A 132 18.29 -9.39 7.61
N ILE A 133 18.77 -9.18 8.82
CA ILE A 133 18.01 -8.55 9.92
C ILE A 133 17.63 -7.11 9.54
N ALA A 134 18.57 -6.34 8.98
CA ALA A 134 18.30 -4.97 8.53
C ALA A 134 17.19 -4.95 7.46
N ALA A 135 17.28 -5.81 6.44
CA ALA A 135 16.29 -5.93 5.38
C ALA A 135 14.90 -6.28 5.92
N VAL A 136 14.79 -7.36 6.71
CA VAL A 136 13.51 -7.81 7.27
C VAL A 136 12.90 -6.77 8.20
N THR A 137 13.72 -6.10 9.02
CA THR A 137 13.23 -5.05 9.92
C THR A 137 12.63 -3.88 9.14
N LYS A 138 13.28 -3.43 8.06
CA LYS A 138 12.77 -2.34 7.22
C LYS A 138 11.52 -2.74 6.47
N GLN A 139 11.47 -3.95 5.91
CA GLN A 139 10.29 -4.48 5.23
C GLN A 139 9.10 -4.59 6.19
N LEU A 140 9.32 -5.12 7.39
CA LEU A 140 8.26 -5.26 8.40
C LEU A 140 7.73 -3.89 8.84
N THR A 141 8.63 -2.94 9.11
CA THR A 141 8.24 -1.58 9.51
C THR A 141 7.46 -0.88 8.39
N GLY A 142 7.90 -1.02 7.14
CA GLY A 142 7.20 -0.49 5.96
C GLY A 142 5.82 -1.10 5.79
N LEU A 143 5.69 -2.42 5.96
CA LEU A 143 4.39 -3.10 5.90
C LEU A 143 3.45 -2.65 7.03
N GLN A 144 3.95 -2.48 8.25
CA GLN A 144 3.16 -1.97 9.38
C GLN A 144 2.66 -0.54 9.12
N GLU A 145 3.50 0.33 8.57
CA GLU A 145 3.11 1.70 8.20
C GLU A 145 2.08 1.68 7.06
N TYR A 146 2.27 0.83 6.04
CA TYR A 146 1.31 0.63 4.96
C TYR A 146 -0.06 0.19 5.49
N VAL A 147 -0.12 -0.84 6.33
CA VAL A 147 -1.38 -1.32 6.92
C VAL A 147 -2.06 -0.23 7.73
N ARG A 148 -1.31 0.52 8.53
CA ARG A 148 -1.85 1.60 9.34
C ARG A 148 -2.41 2.75 8.51
N THR A 149 -1.73 3.11 7.43
CA THR A 149 -2.09 4.30 6.62
C THR A 149 -3.09 4.00 5.52
N GLN A 150 -3.11 2.76 5.00
CA GLN A 150 -3.95 2.40 3.85
C GLN A 150 -5.11 1.47 4.19
N CYS A 151 -4.99 0.64 5.23
CA CYS A 151 -5.99 -0.38 5.55
C CYS A 151 -6.82 -0.06 6.79
N LEU A 152 -6.30 0.71 7.75
CA LEU A 152 -6.95 1.01 9.03
C LEU A 152 -7.51 2.43 9.12
N LYS A 153 -7.68 3.10 7.98
CA LYS A 153 -8.35 4.40 7.88
C LYS A 153 -9.85 4.27 7.92
#